data_8c3f7b0aa3cefff1acbdd543bb2f5780
#
_entry.id   8c3f7b0aa3cefff1acbdd543bb2f5780
#
_cell.length_a   1.000
_cell.length_b   1.000
_cell.length_c   1.000
_cell.angle_alpha   90.00
_cell.angle_beta   90.00
_cell.angle_gamma   90.00
#
_symmetry.space_group_name_H-M   'P 1'
#
loop_
_entity.id
_entity.type
_entity.pdbx_description
1 polymer ?
#
loop_
_entity_poly.entity_id
_entity_poly.type
_entity_poly.pdbx_seq_one_letter_code
_entity_poly.pdbx_strand_id
1 'polypeptide(L)'
;MNLVEIMMNEPCADIGGFLLSVPERMDKEEGTCLHQGRNVIRLLEWHGRKYAIKRFRYKSAFRQIAALLDRDKAKRSYENALALLRCGIPTPLPAGYIVRRSMSGLARDGYYISEYISMPPICEGLHEFDGFNVPLVTAFAQFAANMHESGFVHNDLNGTNVRYVTDGDNFRFCLIDLNRMRFYAETKHIPVNLCFDDLTRFCSRTPMFVHFVKEYIKARGWDESLLEQALQVKKMHDIRYERRKKITRMIKRLFSSFTCRMANAKHYCFHE
;
A
#
# COMPACT_ATOMS: atom_id res chain seq x y z
N MET A 1 -1.10 30.99 -7.44
CA MET A 1 -0.59 29.97 -8.39
C MET A 1 -0.02 28.82 -7.56
N ASN A 2 -0.44 27.57 -7.79
CA ASN A 2 0.14 26.43 -7.05
C ASN A 2 1.39 25.95 -7.80
N LEU A 3 2.49 25.72 -7.08
CA LEU A 3 3.68 25.07 -7.64
C LEU A 3 3.37 23.59 -7.86
N VAL A 4 3.71 23.05 -9.03
CA VAL A 4 3.48 21.66 -9.40
C VAL A 4 4.82 21.04 -9.78
N GLU A 5 5.20 19.99 -9.03
CA GLU A 5 6.34 19.15 -9.38
C GLU A 5 5.79 17.92 -10.12
N ILE A 6 6.29 17.63 -11.31
CA ILE A 6 5.88 16.52 -12.16
C ILE A 6 7.10 15.70 -12.55
N MET A 7 7.01 14.38 -12.41
CA MET A 7 7.97 13.44 -12.96
C MET A 7 7.22 12.41 -13.81
N MET A 8 7.76 12.13 -14.98
CA MET A 8 7.20 11.19 -15.95
C MET A 8 8.18 10.03 -16.20
N ASN A 9 7.64 8.88 -16.54
CA ASN A 9 8.43 7.79 -17.08
C ASN A 9 8.40 7.88 -18.61
N GLU A 10 9.57 7.99 -19.26
CA GLU A 10 9.62 7.87 -20.70
C GLU A 10 9.42 6.39 -21.13
N PRO A 11 8.65 6.08 -22.17
CA PRO A 11 8.60 6.74 -23.47
C PRO A 11 7.19 7.11 -23.97
N CYS A 12 6.44 7.91 -23.24
CA CYS A 12 5.14 8.41 -23.73
C CYS A 12 5.15 9.94 -23.82
N ALA A 13 5.66 10.48 -24.90
CA ALA A 13 5.67 11.93 -25.16
C ALA A 13 4.29 12.61 -25.01
N ASP A 14 3.20 11.83 -25.15
CA ASP A 14 1.81 12.30 -25.07
C ASP A 14 1.20 12.23 -23.65
N ILE A 15 1.88 11.62 -22.68
CA ILE A 15 1.35 11.49 -21.32
C ILE A 15 1.47 12.77 -20.50
N GLY A 16 2.34 13.70 -20.93
CA GLY A 16 2.57 14.96 -20.24
C GLY A 16 1.30 15.81 -20.08
N GLY A 17 0.53 15.94 -21.16
CA GLY A 17 -0.76 16.63 -21.15
C GLY A 17 -1.76 15.98 -20.21
N PHE A 18 -1.81 14.66 -20.20
CA PHE A 18 -2.65 13.90 -19.25
C PHE A 18 -2.24 14.16 -17.81
N LEU A 19 -0.95 14.02 -17.48
CA LEU A 19 -0.47 14.24 -16.11
C LEU A 19 -0.81 15.65 -15.60
N LEU A 20 -0.60 16.68 -16.43
CA LEU A 20 -0.99 18.07 -16.10
C LEU A 20 -2.47 18.21 -15.77
N SER A 21 -3.35 17.46 -16.44
CA SER A 21 -4.81 17.49 -16.23
C SER A 21 -5.26 16.73 -14.98
N VAL A 22 -4.46 15.79 -14.45
CA VAL A 22 -4.85 14.89 -13.33
C VAL A 22 -5.34 15.65 -12.10
N PRO A 23 -4.67 16.71 -11.59
CA PRO A 23 -5.15 17.40 -10.38
C PRO A 23 -6.55 17.99 -10.55
N GLU A 24 -6.83 18.60 -11.70
CA GLU A 24 -8.14 19.18 -11.99
C GLU A 24 -9.22 18.11 -12.16
N ARG A 25 -8.93 17.04 -12.92
CA ARG A 25 -9.86 15.91 -13.11
C ARG A 25 -10.19 15.22 -11.78
N MET A 26 -9.19 15.08 -10.89
CA MET A 26 -9.40 14.54 -9.55
C MET A 26 -10.19 15.48 -8.62
N ASP A 27 -10.06 16.80 -8.78
CA ASP A 27 -10.86 17.79 -8.05
C ASP A 27 -12.32 17.82 -8.55
N LYS A 28 -12.55 17.60 -9.85
CA LYS A 28 -13.89 17.43 -10.47
C LYS A 28 -14.49 16.04 -10.26
N GLU A 29 -13.78 15.15 -9.56
CA GLU A 29 -14.20 13.76 -9.33
C GLU A 29 -14.46 12.96 -10.61
N GLU A 30 -13.77 13.23 -11.71
CA GLU A 30 -13.90 12.52 -12.98
C GLU A 30 -13.48 11.04 -12.85
N GLY A 31 -14.01 10.21 -13.78
CA GLY A 31 -13.71 8.79 -13.87
C GLY A 31 -14.38 7.95 -12.79
N THR A 32 -14.05 6.64 -12.78
CA THR A 32 -14.66 5.69 -11.85
C THR A 32 -13.92 5.72 -10.50
N CYS A 33 -14.66 5.87 -9.39
CA CYS A 33 -14.11 5.79 -8.06
C CYS A 33 -13.82 4.32 -7.70
N LEU A 34 -12.54 3.96 -7.56
CA LEU A 34 -12.12 2.61 -7.13
C LEU A 34 -12.01 2.51 -5.60
N HIS A 35 -11.68 3.61 -4.93
CA HIS A 35 -11.59 3.65 -3.47
C HIS A 35 -11.76 5.09 -2.97
N GLN A 36 -12.57 5.24 -1.90
CA GLN A 36 -12.77 6.52 -1.22
C GLN A 36 -12.56 6.36 0.28
N GLY A 37 -11.53 7.03 0.80
CA GLY A 37 -11.15 6.96 2.22
C GLY A 37 -10.15 8.04 2.57
N ARG A 38 -9.14 7.69 3.37
CA ARG A 38 -8.02 8.60 3.67
C ARG A 38 -7.27 9.04 2.41
N ASN A 39 -7.10 8.13 1.48
CA ASN A 39 -6.64 8.36 0.11
C ASN A 39 -7.82 8.11 -0.83
N VAL A 40 -7.79 8.73 -1.99
CA VAL A 40 -8.79 8.52 -3.04
C VAL A 40 -8.10 7.87 -4.22
N ILE A 41 -8.71 6.82 -4.77
CA ILE A 41 -8.21 6.17 -5.99
C ILE A 41 -9.32 6.26 -7.03
N ARG A 42 -8.99 6.81 -8.19
CA ARG A 42 -9.90 6.89 -9.34
C ARG A 42 -9.25 6.27 -10.57
N LEU A 43 -10.08 5.70 -11.40
CA LEU A 43 -9.72 5.20 -12.73
C LEU A 43 -10.02 6.30 -13.74
N LEU A 44 -9.00 6.74 -14.45
CA LEU A 44 -9.13 7.67 -15.57
C LEU A 44 -8.68 6.98 -16.85
N GLU A 45 -9.26 7.41 -17.96
CA GLU A 45 -8.88 6.94 -19.29
C GLU A 45 -8.20 8.06 -20.08
N TRP A 46 -7.16 7.68 -20.83
CA TRP A 46 -6.43 8.56 -21.72
C TRP A 46 -5.95 7.77 -22.95
N HIS A 47 -6.35 8.20 -24.14
CA HIS A 47 -6.03 7.56 -25.42
C HIS A 47 -6.27 6.02 -25.41
N GLY A 48 -7.43 5.59 -24.88
CA GLY A 48 -7.81 4.18 -24.79
C GLY A 48 -7.08 3.38 -23.71
N ARG A 49 -6.14 3.98 -22.98
CA ARG A 49 -5.44 3.35 -21.84
C ARG A 49 -6.07 3.77 -20.52
N LYS A 50 -6.13 2.83 -19.59
CA LYS A 50 -6.69 3.04 -18.25
C LYS A 50 -5.59 3.25 -17.23
N TYR A 51 -5.73 4.31 -16.42
CA TYR A 51 -4.78 4.66 -15.37
C TYR A 51 -5.47 4.71 -14.01
N ALA A 52 -4.81 4.14 -13.00
CA ALA A 52 -5.21 4.26 -11.61
C ALA A 52 -4.46 5.46 -11.00
N ILE A 53 -5.23 6.46 -10.53
CA ILE A 53 -4.69 7.66 -9.89
C ILE A 53 -4.95 7.60 -8.40
N LYS A 54 -3.88 7.52 -7.61
CA LYS A 54 -3.95 7.54 -6.15
C LYS A 54 -3.60 8.90 -5.60
N ARG A 55 -4.61 9.63 -5.06
CA ARG A 55 -4.43 10.93 -4.41
C ARG A 55 -4.11 10.74 -2.94
N PHE A 56 -3.00 11.33 -2.50
CA PHE A 56 -2.59 11.46 -1.11
C PHE A 56 -2.89 12.89 -0.61
N ARG A 57 -3.75 13.04 0.40
CA ARG A 57 -4.06 14.33 1.01
C ARG A 57 -3.18 14.59 2.23
N TYR A 58 -2.47 15.71 2.26
CA TYR A 58 -1.59 16.09 3.38
C TYR A 58 -2.30 17.10 4.29
N LYS A 59 -3.25 16.61 5.10
CA LYS A 59 -4.11 17.45 5.97
C LYS A 59 -3.42 18.01 7.21
N SER A 60 -2.26 17.49 7.63
CA SER A 60 -1.56 17.98 8.83
C SER A 60 -0.23 18.63 8.47
N ALA A 61 0.15 19.71 9.19
CA ALA A 61 1.43 20.41 8.99
C ALA A 61 2.63 19.45 9.04
N PHE A 62 2.63 18.48 9.96
CA PHE A 62 3.68 17.46 10.04
C PHE A 62 3.83 16.67 8.72
N ARG A 63 2.72 16.29 8.07
CA ARG A 63 2.77 15.55 6.79
C ARG A 63 3.19 16.43 5.63
N GLN A 64 2.83 17.71 5.67
CA GLN A 64 3.23 18.69 4.67
C GLN A 64 4.74 18.93 4.74
N ILE A 65 5.30 19.07 5.95
CA ILE A 65 6.73 19.21 6.19
C ILE A 65 7.48 17.92 5.82
N ALA A 66 6.95 16.75 6.21
CA ALA A 66 7.55 15.46 5.85
C ALA A 66 7.63 15.24 4.34
N ALA A 67 6.68 15.77 3.57
CA ALA A 67 6.73 15.73 2.11
C ALA A 67 7.77 16.68 1.51
N LEU A 68 8.20 17.74 2.23
CA LEU A 68 9.34 18.58 1.85
C LEU A 68 10.68 17.86 2.02
N LEU A 69 10.78 16.99 3.02
CA LEU A 69 11.98 16.23 3.37
C LEU A 69 12.11 14.92 2.57
N ASP A 70 11.76 14.92 1.30
CA ASP A 70 11.81 13.77 0.38
C ASP A 70 11.00 12.54 0.84
N ARG A 71 10.03 12.75 1.72
CA ARG A 71 9.10 11.71 2.23
C ARG A 71 7.73 11.77 1.59
N ASP A 72 7.64 12.38 0.39
CA ASP A 72 6.39 12.39 -0.37
C ASP A 72 5.96 10.97 -0.75
N LYS A 73 4.68 10.67 -0.54
CA LYS A 73 4.17 9.32 -0.78
C LYS A 73 3.98 9.01 -2.25
N ALA A 74 3.63 10.02 -3.06
CA ALA A 74 3.45 9.84 -4.49
C ALA A 74 4.80 9.58 -5.16
N LYS A 75 5.81 10.41 -4.84
CA LYS A 75 7.20 10.24 -5.28
C LYS A 75 7.74 8.87 -4.89
N ARG A 76 7.62 8.49 -3.61
CA ARG A 76 8.08 7.19 -3.12
C ARG A 76 7.38 6.01 -3.80
N SER A 77 6.06 6.11 -4.07
CA SER A 77 5.36 5.06 -4.80
C SER A 77 5.93 4.88 -6.20
N TYR A 78 6.23 5.99 -6.87
CA TYR A 78 6.81 6.00 -8.22
C TYR A 78 8.23 5.41 -8.23
N GLU A 79 9.11 5.89 -7.35
CA GLU A 79 10.51 5.42 -7.25
C GLU A 79 10.58 3.94 -6.87
N ASN A 80 9.77 3.49 -5.91
CA ASN A 80 9.69 2.09 -5.52
C ASN A 80 9.16 1.21 -6.67
N ALA A 81 8.19 1.70 -7.45
CA ALA A 81 7.70 0.96 -8.61
C ALA A 81 8.79 0.77 -9.67
N LEU A 82 9.55 1.82 -9.99
CA LEU A 82 10.67 1.72 -10.92
C LEU A 82 11.76 0.77 -10.40
N ALA A 83 12.07 0.83 -9.10
CA ALA A 83 13.07 -0.05 -8.49
C ALA A 83 12.64 -1.52 -8.55
N LEU A 84 11.37 -1.84 -8.24
CA LEU A 84 10.82 -3.20 -8.35
C LEU A 84 10.93 -3.74 -9.77
N LEU A 85 10.50 -2.95 -10.77
CA LEU A 85 10.51 -3.35 -12.17
C LEU A 85 11.93 -3.62 -12.67
N ARG A 86 12.94 -2.83 -12.24
CA ARG A 86 14.35 -3.08 -12.55
C ARG A 86 14.87 -4.41 -12.00
N CYS A 87 14.32 -4.87 -10.88
CA CYS A 87 14.65 -6.16 -10.27
C CYS A 87 13.72 -7.29 -10.72
N GLY A 88 12.88 -7.08 -11.75
CA GLY A 88 11.96 -8.08 -12.28
C GLY A 88 10.79 -8.41 -11.37
N ILE A 89 10.51 -7.61 -10.34
CA ILE A 89 9.37 -7.81 -9.45
C ILE A 89 8.16 -7.05 -10.00
N PRO A 90 7.06 -7.75 -10.34
CA PRO A 90 5.92 -7.13 -11.01
C PRO A 90 5.16 -6.14 -10.13
N THR A 91 4.90 -4.97 -10.69
CA THR A 91 4.01 -3.93 -10.18
C THR A 91 3.38 -3.19 -11.38
N PRO A 92 2.23 -2.52 -11.24
CA PRO A 92 1.67 -1.73 -12.32
C PRO A 92 2.68 -0.71 -12.85
N LEU A 93 2.78 -0.58 -14.16
CA LEU A 93 3.73 0.34 -14.79
C LEU A 93 3.47 1.77 -14.32
N PRO A 94 4.46 2.42 -13.66
CA PRO A 94 4.29 3.78 -13.18
C PRO A 94 4.34 4.76 -14.36
N ALA A 95 3.29 5.56 -14.52
CA ALA A 95 3.23 6.61 -15.53
C ALA A 95 3.88 7.91 -15.04
N GLY A 96 3.74 8.21 -13.75
CA GLY A 96 4.34 9.40 -13.15
C GLY A 96 3.85 9.68 -11.73
N TYR A 97 4.34 10.80 -11.18
CA TYR A 97 3.79 11.39 -9.97
C TYR A 97 3.70 12.90 -10.09
N ILE A 98 2.81 13.48 -9.29
CA ILE A 98 2.60 14.93 -9.20
C ILE A 98 2.55 15.31 -7.73
N VAL A 99 3.23 16.40 -7.34
CA VAL A 99 3.08 17.01 -6.02
C VAL A 99 2.58 18.44 -6.20
N ARG A 100 1.39 18.73 -5.69
CA ARG A 100 0.80 20.07 -5.67
C ARG A 100 1.17 20.75 -4.36
N ARG A 101 1.84 21.90 -4.45
CA ARG A 101 2.31 22.71 -3.31
C ARG A 101 1.54 24.02 -3.20
N SER A 102 1.41 24.52 -1.96
CA SER A 102 0.91 25.88 -1.70
C SER A 102 1.95 26.94 -2.12
N MET A 103 1.55 28.21 -2.09
CA MET A 103 2.46 29.35 -2.28
C MET A 103 3.62 29.35 -1.28
N SER A 104 3.42 28.83 -0.06
CA SER A 104 4.48 28.65 0.97
C SER A 104 5.36 27.42 0.72
N GLY A 105 5.25 26.74 -0.41
CA GLY A 105 6.01 25.52 -0.73
C GLY A 105 5.52 24.25 -0.07
N LEU A 106 4.57 24.32 0.87
CA LEU A 106 4.06 23.14 1.59
C LEU A 106 3.22 22.24 0.68
N ALA A 107 3.45 20.93 0.73
CA ALA A 107 2.68 19.96 -0.05
C ALA A 107 1.22 19.88 0.43
N ARG A 108 0.27 20.02 -0.51
CA ARG A 108 -1.17 19.88 -0.28
C ARG A 108 -1.69 18.52 -0.67
N ASP A 109 -1.35 18.08 -1.87
CA ASP A 109 -1.75 16.80 -2.45
C ASP A 109 -0.58 16.19 -3.23
N GLY A 110 -0.44 14.87 -3.16
CA GLY A 110 0.40 14.08 -4.06
C GLY A 110 -0.47 13.13 -4.87
N TYR A 111 -0.12 12.92 -6.14
CA TYR A 111 -0.80 11.98 -7.03
C TYR A 111 0.23 11.00 -7.57
N TYR A 112 -0.01 9.71 -7.36
CA TYR A 112 0.74 8.64 -8.01
C TYR A 112 -0.14 8.06 -9.10
N ILE A 113 0.38 7.99 -10.30
CA ILE A 113 -0.30 7.54 -11.51
C ILE A 113 0.39 6.28 -12.01
N SER A 114 -0.36 5.21 -12.20
CA SER A 114 0.12 3.96 -12.81
C SER A 114 -0.89 3.42 -13.81
N GLU A 115 -0.46 2.56 -14.70
CA GLU A 115 -1.40 1.78 -15.50
C GLU A 115 -2.35 1.00 -14.59
N TYR A 116 -3.61 0.88 -15.02
CA TYR A 116 -4.59 0.08 -14.29
C TYR A 116 -4.44 -1.41 -14.64
N ILE A 117 -4.44 -2.24 -13.62
CA ILE A 117 -4.46 -3.70 -13.75
C ILE A 117 -5.78 -4.25 -13.25
N SER A 118 -6.37 -5.19 -14.00
CA SER A 118 -7.62 -5.87 -13.65
C SER A 118 -7.40 -7.21 -12.97
N MET A 119 -6.40 -7.29 -12.08
CA MET A 119 -6.08 -8.50 -11.33
C MET A 119 -6.79 -8.50 -9.97
N PRO A 120 -7.45 -9.59 -9.53
CA PRO A 120 -8.06 -9.69 -8.21
C PRO A 120 -6.99 -9.64 -7.10
N PRO A 121 -7.36 -9.23 -5.88
CA PRO A 121 -6.47 -9.34 -4.74
C PRO A 121 -6.33 -10.80 -4.31
N ILE A 122 -5.14 -11.19 -3.85
CA ILE A 122 -4.87 -12.59 -3.46
C ILE A 122 -5.78 -13.10 -2.34
N CYS A 123 -6.26 -12.20 -1.47
CA CYS A 123 -7.19 -12.58 -0.39
C CYS A 123 -8.50 -13.21 -0.89
N GLU A 124 -8.91 -12.95 -2.13
CA GLU A 124 -10.08 -13.58 -2.73
C GLU A 124 -9.84 -15.05 -3.11
N GLY A 125 -8.60 -15.43 -3.43
CA GLY A 125 -8.23 -16.80 -3.79
C GLY A 125 -7.65 -17.64 -2.66
N LEU A 126 -7.44 -17.08 -1.46
CA LEU A 126 -6.77 -17.78 -0.35
C LEU A 126 -7.65 -18.82 0.35
N HIS A 127 -8.97 -18.69 0.32
CA HIS A 127 -9.89 -19.55 1.08
C HIS A 127 -10.55 -20.56 0.16
N GLU A 128 -10.58 -21.80 0.63
CA GLU A 128 -11.37 -22.90 0.07
C GLU A 128 -12.39 -23.37 1.12
N PHE A 129 -13.35 -24.21 0.70
CA PHE A 129 -14.44 -24.67 1.56
C PHE A 129 -13.94 -25.31 2.86
N ASP A 130 -12.93 -26.19 2.77
CA ASP A 130 -12.35 -26.93 3.91
C ASP A 130 -10.91 -26.51 4.24
N GLY A 131 -10.53 -25.23 4.01
CA GLY A 131 -9.17 -24.84 4.35
C GLY A 131 -8.68 -23.57 3.66
N PHE A 132 -7.54 -23.70 2.98
CA PHE A 132 -6.95 -22.63 2.20
C PHE A 132 -6.25 -23.20 0.96
N ASN A 133 -6.11 -22.34 -0.05
CA ASN A 133 -5.48 -22.67 -1.33
C ASN A 133 -3.96 -22.86 -1.14
N VAL A 134 -3.56 -24.11 -0.85
CA VAL A 134 -2.16 -24.47 -0.56
C VAL A 134 -1.23 -24.12 -1.73
N PRO A 135 -1.53 -24.44 -3.00
CA PRO A 135 -0.69 -24.05 -4.13
C PRO A 135 -0.47 -22.53 -4.22
N LEU A 136 -1.53 -21.73 -4.09
CA LEU A 136 -1.45 -20.27 -4.14
C LEU A 136 -0.61 -19.70 -3.00
N VAL A 137 -0.79 -20.20 -1.78
CA VAL A 137 -0.03 -19.75 -0.61
C VAL A 137 1.45 -20.11 -0.74
N THR A 138 1.76 -21.33 -1.24
CA THR A 138 3.13 -21.78 -1.50
C THR A 138 3.81 -20.91 -2.56
N ALA A 139 3.14 -20.67 -3.69
CA ALA A 139 3.69 -19.81 -4.75
C ALA A 139 3.92 -18.38 -4.26
N PHE A 140 3.01 -17.85 -3.44
CA PHE A 140 3.19 -16.52 -2.86
C PHE A 140 4.33 -16.47 -1.83
N ALA A 141 4.57 -17.53 -1.07
CA ALA A 141 5.71 -17.61 -0.16
C ALA A 141 7.05 -17.53 -0.91
N GLN A 142 7.16 -18.23 -2.05
CA GLN A 142 8.32 -18.16 -2.93
C GLN A 142 8.51 -16.76 -3.54
N PHE A 143 7.41 -16.14 -3.98
CA PHE A 143 7.44 -14.76 -4.49
C PHE A 143 7.89 -13.77 -3.41
N ALA A 144 7.40 -13.87 -2.17
CA ALA A 144 7.82 -13.02 -1.05
C ALA A 144 9.29 -13.25 -0.67
N ALA A 145 9.78 -14.48 -0.77
CA ALA A 145 11.19 -14.81 -0.56
C ALA A 145 12.08 -14.09 -1.60
N ASN A 146 11.72 -14.19 -2.88
CA ASN A 146 12.43 -13.53 -3.97
C ASN A 146 12.41 -11.99 -3.81
N MET A 147 11.28 -11.40 -3.41
CA MET A 147 11.19 -9.96 -3.13
C MET A 147 12.18 -9.54 -2.03
N HIS A 148 12.25 -10.28 -0.92
CA HIS A 148 13.19 -9.99 0.15
C HIS A 148 14.65 -10.23 -0.24
N GLU A 149 14.95 -11.24 -1.05
CA GLU A 149 16.29 -11.49 -1.62
C GLU A 149 16.74 -10.35 -2.51
N SER A 150 15.83 -9.78 -3.27
CA SER A 150 16.06 -8.58 -4.09
C SER A 150 16.17 -7.29 -3.27
N GLY A 151 16.16 -7.38 -1.94
CA GLY A 151 16.36 -6.24 -1.04
C GLY A 151 15.11 -5.40 -0.74
N PHE A 152 13.91 -5.85 -1.10
CA PHE A 152 12.67 -5.08 -0.87
C PHE A 152 11.89 -5.59 0.34
N VAL A 153 11.44 -4.66 1.19
CA VAL A 153 10.49 -4.90 2.29
C VAL A 153 9.26 -4.04 2.03
N HIS A 154 8.10 -4.66 1.89
CA HIS A 154 6.87 -3.95 1.51
C HIS A 154 6.32 -3.06 2.64
N ASN A 155 6.48 -3.47 3.89
CA ASN A 155 5.97 -2.82 5.11
C ASN A 155 4.43 -2.68 5.19
N ASP A 156 3.70 -3.29 4.26
CA ASP A 156 2.23 -3.40 4.26
C ASP A 156 1.77 -4.60 3.40
N LEU A 157 2.51 -5.71 3.47
CA LEU A 157 2.29 -6.92 2.67
C LEU A 157 1.05 -7.67 3.17
N ASN A 158 -0.13 -7.18 2.79
CA ASN A 158 -1.41 -7.80 3.10
C ASN A 158 -2.11 -8.31 1.84
N GLY A 159 -3.08 -9.20 2.01
CA GLY A 159 -3.75 -9.87 0.89
C GLY A 159 -4.50 -8.94 -0.08
N THR A 160 -4.74 -7.66 0.27
CA THR A 160 -5.34 -6.69 -0.66
C THR A 160 -4.29 -5.96 -1.50
N ASN A 161 -3.04 -5.90 -1.05
CA ASN A 161 -1.93 -5.22 -1.72
C ASN A 161 -1.15 -6.15 -2.66
N VAL A 162 -1.49 -7.42 -2.67
CA VAL A 162 -0.97 -8.43 -3.61
C VAL A 162 -2.07 -8.77 -4.59
N ARG A 163 -1.82 -8.54 -5.87
CA ARG A 163 -2.71 -8.93 -6.96
C ARG A 163 -2.19 -10.22 -7.58
N TYR A 164 -3.06 -11.07 -8.12
CA TYR A 164 -2.66 -12.31 -8.72
C TYR A 164 -3.51 -12.70 -9.92
N VAL A 165 -2.97 -13.55 -10.77
CA VAL A 165 -3.70 -14.28 -11.80
C VAL A 165 -3.16 -15.69 -11.86
N THR A 166 -4.04 -16.64 -12.24
CA THR A 166 -3.67 -18.01 -12.57
C THR A 166 -3.19 -18.06 -14.01
N ASP A 167 -2.10 -18.77 -14.29
CA ASP A 167 -1.50 -18.95 -15.60
C ASP A 167 -1.18 -20.46 -15.78
N GLY A 168 -2.17 -21.22 -16.26
CA GLY A 168 -2.13 -22.68 -16.17
C GLY A 168 -2.06 -23.14 -14.72
N ASP A 169 -1.06 -23.96 -14.39
CA ASP A 169 -0.81 -24.44 -13.03
C ASP A 169 0.01 -23.44 -12.18
N ASN A 170 0.40 -22.30 -12.74
CA ASN A 170 1.24 -21.32 -12.09
C ASN A 170 0.43 -20.08 -11.67
N PHE A 171 1.05 -19.28 -10.80
CA PHE A 171 0.50 -17.99 -10.36
C PHE A 171 1.46 -16.86 -10.69
N ARG A 172 0.91 -15.75 -11.17
CA ARG A 172 1.66 -14.50 -11.34
C ARG A 172 1.15 -13.48 -10.34
N PHE A 173 2.07 -12.80 -9.67
CA PHE A 173 1.76 -11.80 -8.65
C PHE A 173 2.15 -10.41 -9.12
N CYS A 174 1.48 -9.39 -8.56
CA CYS A 174 1.76 -7.99 -8.83
C CYS A 174 1.52 -7.18 -7.54
N LEU A 175 2.51 -6.41 -7.10
CA LEU A 175 2.44 -5.63 -5.87
C LEU A 175 1.86 -4.25 -6.12
N ILE A 176 1.00 -3.77 -5.21
CA ILE A 176 0.46 -2.42 -5.21
C ILE A 176 0.64 -1.75 -3.84
N ASP A 177 0.37 -0.45 -3.73
CA ASP A 177 0.50 0.36 -2.51
C ASP A 177 1.93 0.45 -1.95
N LEU A 178 2.86 0.82 -2.81
CA LEU A 178 4.31 0.80 -2.58
C LEU A 178 4.84 1.95 -1.71
N ASN A 179 3.99 2.87 -1.24
CA ASN A 179 4.44 4.09 -0.54
C ASN A 179 5.18 3.85 0.78
N ARG A 180 5.05 2.66 1.37
CA ARG A 180 5.74 2.24 2.60
C ARG A 180 6.95 1.36 2.36
N MET A 181 7.11 0.86 1.14
CA MET A 181 8.19 -0.02 0.77
C MET A 181 9.55 0.61 1.05
N ARG A 182 10.52 -0.23 1.39
CA ARG A 182 11.92 0.14 1.57
C ARG A 182 12.79 -0.78 0.74
N PHE A 183 13.79 -0.20 0.13
CA PHE A 183 14.85 -0.92 -0.55
C PHE A 183 16.11 -0.92 0.33
N TYR A 184 16.69 -2.09 0.50
CA TYR A 184 17.98 -2.32 1.16
C TYR A 184 18.99 -2.63 0.05
N ALA A 185 20.06 -1.84 -0.03
CA ALA A 185 21.10 -2.05 -1.03
C ALA A 185 21.64 -3.50 -0.96
N GLU A 186 22.04 -4.06 -2.08
CA GLU A 186 22.52 -5.45 -2.26
C GLU A 186 23.58 -5.88 -1.24
N THR A 187 24.35 -4.94 -0.70
CA THR A 187 25.37 -5.16 0.34
C THR A 187 24.82 -5.31 1.75
N LYS A 188 23.52 -5.03 1.97
CA LYS A 188 22.89 -5.10 3.28
C LYS A 188 21.79 -6.14 3.28
N HIS A 189 22.07 -7.30 3.85
CA HIS A 189 21.04 -8.32 4.10
C HIS A 189 19.92 -7.75 4.96
N ILE A 190 18.67 -7.97 4.54
CA ILE A 190 17.52 -7.62 5.35
C ILE A 190 17.55 -8.48 6.62
N PRO A 191 17.47 -7.88 7.82
CA PRO A 191 17.42 -8.65 9.05
C PRO A 191 16.24 -9.65 9.05
N VAL A 192 16.46 -10.88 9.52
CA VAL A 192 15.46 -11.96 9.56
C VAL A 192 14.16 -11.51 10.22
N ASN A 193 14.25 -10.84 11.37
CA ASN A 193 13.07 -10.31 12.06
C ASN A 193 12.26 -9.30 11.23
N LEU A 194 12.92 -8.52 10.39
CA LEU A 194 12.26 -7.55 9.53
C LEU A 194 11.52 -8.24 8.38
N CYS A 195 12.13 -9.31 7.82
CA CYS A 195 11.44 -10.17 6.86
C CYS A 195 10.17 -10.77 7.49
N PHE A 196 10.28 -11.37 8.67
CA PHE A 196 9.12 -11.95 9.35
C PHE A 196 8.06 -10.91 9.74
N ASP A 197 8.45 -9.71 10.17
CA ASP A 197 7.49 -8.62 10.46
C ASP A 197 6.68 -8.23 9.22
N ASP A 198 7.32 -8.17 8.04
CA ASP A 198 6.64 -7.86 6.77
C ASP A 198 5.59 -8.92 6.42
N LEU A 199 5.88 -10.21 6.67
CA LEU A 199 4.96 -11.32 6.40
C LEU A 199 3.75 -11.35 7.35
N THR A 200 3.84 -10.74 8.53
CA THR A 200 2.78 -10.86 9.57
C THR A 200 1.40 -10.37 9.14
N ARG A 201 1.35 -9.50 8.13
CA ARG A 201 0.11 -8.86 7.67
C ARG A 201 -0.63 -9.64 6.59
N PHE A 202 0.01 -10.66 6.03
CA PHE A 202 -0.54 -11.42 4.91
C PHE A 202 -1.84 -12.11 5.27
N CYS A 203 -1.88 -12.84 6.38
CA CYS A 203 -3.08 -13.52 6.86
C CYS A 203 -3.13 -13.55 8.40
N SER A 204 -4.36 -13.73 8.92
CA SER A 204 -4.61 -13.79 10.36
C SER A 204 -4.76 -15.23 10.89
N ARG A 205 -4.89 -16.22 10.00
CA ARG A 205 -5.21 -17.62 10.37
C ARG A 205 -3.96 -18.44 10.58
N THR A 206 -3.85 -19.05 11.74
CA THR A 206 -2.67 -19.80 12.17
C THR A 206 -2.25 -20.92 11.21
N PRO A 207 -3.12 -21.84 10.70
CA PRO A 207 -2.68 -22.91 9.81
C PRO A 207 -2.08 -22.36 8.49
N MET A 208 -2.76 -21.41 7.86
CA MET A 208 -2.29 -20.78 6.63
C MET A 208 -0.97 -20.02 6.84
N PHE A 209 -0.85 -19.27 7.95
CA PHE A 209 0.38 -18.53 8.26
C PHE A 209 1.56 -19.46 8.53
N VAL A 210 1.34 -20.56 9.25
CA VAL A 210 2.37 -21.58 9.49
C VAL A 210 2.85 -22.17 8.18
N HIS A 211 1.95 -22.57 7.28
CA HIS A 211 2.31 -23.08 5.96
C HIS A 211 3.08 -22.04 5.15
N PHE A 212 2.56 -20.82 5.07
CA PHE A 212 3.19 -19.69 4.36
C PHE A 212 4.64 -19.46 4.82
N VAL A 213 4.87 -19.42 6.13
CA VAL A 213 6.20 -19.17 6.68
C VAL A 213 7.12 -20.38 6.48
N LYS A 214 6.63 -21.61 6.57
CA LYS A 214 7.44 -22.82 6.27
C LYS A 214 7.94 -22.78 4.83
N GLU A 215 7.05 -22.52 3.87
CA GLU A 215 7.43 -22.43 2.46
C GLU A 215 8.35 -21.23 2.17
N TYR A 216 8.15 -20.11 2.87
CA TYR A 216 9.05 -18.96 2.79
C TYR A 216 10.47 -19.29 3.31
N ILE A 217 10.59 -19.93 4.50
CA ILE A 217 11.88 -20.34 5.09
C ILE A 217 12.60 -21.30 4.14
N LYS A 218 11.87 -22.29 3.60
CA LYS A 218 12.37 -23.23 2.61
C LYS A 218 12.87 -22.51 1.34
N ALA A 219 12.09 -21.59 0.79
CA ALA A 219 12.47 -20.80 -0.39
C ALA A 219 13.71 -19.95 -0.16
N ARG A 220 13.91 -19.46 1.08
CA ARG A 220 15.11 -18.72 1.50
C ARG A 220 16.32 -19.60 1.80
N GLY A 221 16.19 -20.93 1.76
CA GLY A 221 17.25 -21.85 2.19
C GLY A 221 17.64 -21.69 3.65
N TRP A 222 16.74 -21.22 4.49
CA TRP A 222 16.96 -21.00 5.91
C TRP A 222 16.66 -22.25 6.73
N ASP A 223 17.21 -22.32 7.96
CA ASP A 223 16.95 -23.41 8.88
C ASP A 223 15.51 -23.38 9.40
N GLU A 224 14.87 -24.55 9.47
CA GLU A 224 13.47 -24.69 9.90
C GLU A 224 13.23 -24.23 11.35
N SER A 225 14.26 -24.20 12.21
CA SER A 225 14.16 -23.68 13.58
C SER A 225 13.71 -22.22 13.65
N LEU A 226 13.89 -21.46 12.56
CA LEU A 226 13.41 -20.09 12.43
C LEU A 226 11.87 -19.97 12.40
N LEU A 227 11.14 -21.08 12.21
CA LEU A 227 9.68 -21.07 12.25
C LEU A 227 9.15 -20.56 13.59
N GLU A 228 9.73 -21.01 14.69
CA GLU A 228 9.29 -20.54 16.02
C GLU A 228 9.50 -19.05 16.20
N GLN A 229 10.64 -18.52 15.75
CA GLN A 229 10.93 -17.10 15.77
C GLN A 229 9.88 -16.31 14.95
N ALA A 230 9.52 -16.76 13.75
CA ALA A 230 8.50 -16.13 12.91
C ALA A 230 7.12 -16.13 13.58
N LEU A 231 6.74 -17.23 14.24
CA LEU A 231 5.47 -17.35 14.97
C LEU A 231 5.44 -16.39 16.18
N GLN A 232 6.56 -16.22 16.88
CA GLN A 232 6.69 -15.22 17.94
C GLN A 232 6.54 -13.78 17.42
N VAL A 233 7.19 -13.45 16.30
CA VAL A 233 7.04 -12.15 15.63
C VAL A 233 5.58 -11.90 15.27
N LYS A 234 4.88 -12.89 14.70
CA LYS A 234 3.45 -12.83 14.39
C LYS A 234 2.60 -12.58 15.63
N LYS A 235 2.80 -13.36 16.70
CA LYS A 235 2.07 -13.20 17.97
C LYS A 235 2.23 -11.79 18.54
N MET A 236 3.45 -11.27 18.54
CA MET A 236 3.73 -9.91 19.02
C MET A 236 3.11 -8.83 18.15
N HIS A 237 3.09 -9.03 16.81
CA HIS A 237 2.39 -8.14 15.89
C HIS A 237 0.88 -8.12 16.19
N ASP A 238 0.24 -9.27 16.34
CA ASP A 238 -1.20 -9.38 16.55
C ASP A 238 -1.62 -8.75 17.90
N ILE A 239 -0.84 -8.97 18.97
CA ILE A 239 -1.05 -8.29 20.26
C ILE A 239 -0.98 -6.77 20.12
N ARG A 240 0.04 -6.25 19.41
CA ARG A 240 0.19 -4.80 19.17
C ARG A 240 -0.97 -4.26 18.32
N TYR A 241 -1.39 -5.01 17.31
CA TYR A 241 -2.51 -4.65 16.45
C TYR A 241 -3.83 -4.54 17.24
N GLU A 242 -4.18 -5.56 18.04
CA GLU A 242 -5.40 -5.54 18.86
C GLU A 242 -5.37 -4.44 19.92
N ARG A 243 -4.22 -4.17 20.57
CA ARG A 243 -4.07 -3.04 21.49
C ARG A 243 -4.35 -1.71 20.79
N ARG A 244 -3.75 -1.46 19.62
CA ARG A 244 -3.99 -0.24 18.82
C ARG A 244 -5.46 -0.10 18.43
N LYS A 245 -6.10 -1.20 18.03
CA LYS A 245 -7.51 -1.23 17.65
C LYS A 245 -8.43 -0.89 18.84
N LYS A 246 -8.13 -1.45 20.02
CA LYS A 246 -8.86 -1.10 21.28
C LYS A 246 -8.71 0.39 21.62
N ILE A 247 -7.49 0.92 21.61
CA ILE A 247 -7.22 2.34 21.88
C ILE A 247 -7.95 3.23 20.86
N THR A 248 -7.87 2.92 19.57
CA THR A 248 -8.55 3.71 18.53
C THR A 248 -10.08 3.70 18.70
N ARG A 249 -10.67 2.54 19.06
CA ARG A 249 -12.11 2.45 19.37
C ARG A 249 -12.49 3.28 20.59
N MET A 250 -11.69 3.24 21.64
CA MET A 250 -11.90 4.02 22.87
C MET A 250 -11.86 5.51 22.57
N ILE A 251 -10.83 5.98 21.84
CA ILE A 251 -10.70 7.38 21.43
C ILE A 251 -11.91 7.82 20.60
N LYS A 252 -12.34 7.01 19.60
CA LYS A 252 -13.52 7.33 18.80
C LYS A 252 -14.80 7.45 19.63
N ARG A 253 -14.99 6.58 20.64
CA ARG A 253 -16.14 6.64 21.56
C ARG A 253 -16.10 7.91 22.40
N LEU A 254 -14.94 8.29 22.93
CA LEU A 254 -14.78 9.52 23.71
C LEU A 254 -15.10 10.77 22.86
N PHE A 255 -14.60 10.84 21.63
CA PHE A 255 -14.90 11.95 20.72
C PHE A 255 -16.38 12.00 20.31
N SER A 256 -17.03 10.85 20.06
CA SER A 256 -18.46 10.83 19.72
C SER A 256 -19.36 11.25 20.91
N SER A 257 -19.00 10.87 22.13
CA SER A 257 -19.72 11.31 23.33
C SER A 257 -19.52 12.81 23.62
N PHE A 258 -18.33 13.35 23.31
CA PHE A 258 -18.05 14.77 23.47
C PHE A 258 -18.81 15.63 22.45
N THR A 259 -18.86 15.20 21.19
CA THR A 259 -19.64 15.90 20.16
C THR A 259 -21.14 15.86 20.42
N CYS A 260 -21.66 14.75 20.96
CA CYS A 260 -23.06 14.64 21.36
C CYS A 260 -23.39 15.55 22.54
N ARG A 261 -22.51 15.67 23.54
CA ARG A 261 -22.69 16.61 24.68
C ARG A 261 -22.64 18.08 24.26
N MET A 262 -21.75 18.43 23.31
CA MET A 262 -21.67 19.79 22.77
C MET A 262 -22.89 20.17 21.92
N ALA A 263 -23.47 19.21 21.17
CA ALA A 263 -24.69 19.41 20.41
C ALA A 263 -25.90 19.64 21.33
N ASN A 264 -26.03 18.87 22.42
CA ASN A 264 -27.09 19.04 23.40
C ASN A 264 -26.93 20.33 24.23
N ALA A 265 -25.71 20.76 24.54
CA ALA A 265 -25.47 22.02 25.22
C ALA A 265 -25.89 23.25 24.38
N LYS A 266 -25.77 23.21 23.08
CA LYS A 266 -26.25 24.27 22.19
C LYS A 266 -27.77 24.36 22.09
N HIS A 267 -28.50 23.27 22.34
CA HIS A 267 -29.96 23.30 22.35
C HIS A 267 -30.54 23.93 23.64
N TYR A 268 -29.79 24.00 24.73
CA TYR A 268 -30.24 24.62 25.98
C TYR A 268 -29.98 26.12 26.06
N CYS A 269 -29.21 26.73 25.13
CA CYS A 269 -28.90 28.16 25.15
C CYS A 269 -29.80 29.01 24.23
N PHE A 270 -30.88 28.46 23.67
CA PHE A 270 -31.79 29.18 22.76
C PHE A 270 -33.23 29.28 23.29
N HIS A 271 -33.46 29.05 24.58
CA HIS A 271 -34.75 29.27 25.27
C HIS A 271 -34.53 30.08 26.57
N GLU A 272 -34.11 31.33 26.42
CA GLU A 272 -34.32 32.41 27.39
C GLU A 272 -34.55 33.70 26.61
#